data_d46b1c5371b7f0dae1b5fd262070034c
#
_entry.id   d46b1c5371b7f0dae1b5fd262070034c
#
_cell.length_a   1.000
_cell.length_b   1.000
_cell.length_c   1.000
_cell.angle_alpha   90.00
_cell.angle_beta   90.00
_cell.angle_gamma   90.00
#
_symmetry.space_group_name_H-M   'P 1'
#
loop_
_entity.id
_entity.type
_entity.pdbx_description
1 polymer ?
#
loop_
_entity_poly.entity_id
_entity_poly.type
_entity_poly.pdbx_seq_one_letter_code
_entity_poly.pdbx_strand_id
1 'polypeptide(L)'
;AFNLKEGVDSEGFIKRFETEVAPHLTMNNYYYKSIQTFKEQRIGYAEAGGIYNVIRLKLALASFTLLCIFLGTVGTFWVRCNSRRQEMGLMQSFGATRKNIIRRFFMEAALLVSAAFIVSLIILFHYAIMEENMSPIEAAGYTKFATINWFLEKTPHFAMVSLITYLALLLIALVGTLIPVRRAVKVLPADALRDE
;
A
#
# COMPACT_ATOMS: atom_id res chain seq x y z
N ALA A 1 -17.37 31.69 3.41
CA ALA A 1 -17.68 30.46 4.12
C ALA A 1 -18.53 30.81 5.34
N PHE A 2 -19.59 30.05 5.60
CA PHE A 2 -20.46 30.22 6.76
C PHE A 2 -20.22 29.07 7.74
N ASN A 3 -20.02 29.39 9.01
CA ASN A 3 -19.98 28.39 10.08
C ASN A 3 -21.37 28.31 10.70
N LEU A 4 -22.02 27.17 10.58
CA LEU A 4 -23.26 26.88 11.27
C LEU A 4 -22.96 26.57 12.75
N LYS A 5 -23.89 26.97 13.65
CA LYS A 5 -23.80 26.57 15.05
C LYS A 5 -23.98 25.06 15.20
N GLU A 6 -23.35 24.49 16.21
CA GLU A 6 -23.53 23.06 16.53
C GLU A 6 -25.03 22.74 16.71
N GLY A 7 -25.50 21.67 16.06
CA GLY A 7 -26.88 21.21 16.14
C GLY A 7 -27.82 21.73 15.04
N VAL A 8 -27.34 22.57 14.13
CA VAL A 8 -28.17 23.04 12.99
C VAL A 8 -28.03 22.04 11.84
N ASP A 9 -29.18 21.59 11.32
CA ASP A 9 -29.23 20.73 10.14
C ASP A 9 -28.74 21.51 8.90
N SER A 10 -27.64 21.04 8.33
CA SER A 10 -27.01 21.66 7.17
C SER A 10 -27.84 21.55 5.89
N GLU A 11 -28.57 20.45 5.71
CA GLU A 11 -29.43 20.25 4.53
C GLU A 11 -30.68 21.17 4.58
N GLY A 12 -31.30 21.26 5.75
CA GLY A 12 -32.41 22.17 5.98
C GLY A 12 -32.03 23.64 5.81
N PHE A 13 -30.84 24.02 6.22
CA PHE A 13 -30.28 25.37 6.02
C PHE A 13 -30.07 25.65 4.53
N ILE A 14 -29.43 24.75 3.79
CA ILE A 14 -29.19 24.89 2.35
C ILE A 14 -30.49 25.09 1.59
N LYS A 15 -31.51 24.24 1.85
CA LYS A 15 -32.81 24.37 1.20
C LYS A 15 -33.51 25.71 1.45
N ARG A 16 -33.48 26.18 2.69
CA ARG A 16 -34.06 27.50 3.04
C ARG A 16 -33.29 28.63 2.36
N PHE A 17 -31.99 28.58 2.39
CA PHE A 17 -31.16 29.58 1.74
C PHE A 17 -31.40 29.64 0.23
N GLU A 18 -31.48 28.51 -0.44
CA GLU A 18 -31.72 28.44 -1.88
C GLU A 18 -33.12 28.95 -2.24
N THR A 19 -34.14 28.77 -1.37
CA THR A 19 -35.49 29.18 -1.62
C THR A 19 -35.76 30.65 -1.28
N GLU A 20 -35.18 31.12 -0.18
CA GLU A 20 -35.53 32.45 0.38
C GLU A 20 -34.50 33.53 0.04
N VAL A 21 -33.20 33.18 -0.02
CA VAL A 21 -32.12 34.16 -0.13
C VAL A 21 -31.49 34.18 -1.53
N ALA A 22 -31.24 33.00 -2.11
CA ALA A 22 -30.55 32.86 -3.38
C ALA A 22 -31.22 33.65 -4.55
N PRO A 23 -32.57 33.71 -4.67
CA PRO A 23 -33.19 34.48 -5.74
C PRO A 23 -32.91 35.98 -5.66
N HIS A 24 -32.58 36.49 -4.47
CA HIS A 24 -32.30 37.91 -4.23
C HIS A 24 -30.79 38.24 -4.31
N LEU A 25 -29.92 37.25 -4.47
CA LEU A 25 -28.47 37.42 -4.59
C LEU A 25 -28.06 37.56 -6.07
N THR A 26 -28.35 38.72 -6.65
CA THR A 26 -27.87 39.11 -7.97
C THR A 26 -26.94 40.29 -7.81
N MET A 27 -25.69 40.13 -8.26
CA MET A 27 -24.69 41.17 -8.21
C MET A 27 -23.98 41.28 -9.57
N ASN A 28 -24.26 42.35 -10.33
CA ASN A 28 -23.55 42.74 -11.57
C ASN A 28 -23.16 41.55 -12.49
N ASN A 29 -24.06 40.90 -13.15
CA ASN A 29 -23.77 39.74 -14.02
C ASN A 29 -23.20 38.47 -13.37
N TYR A 30 -23.04 38.45 -12.05
CA TYR A 30 -22.69 37.23 -11.33
C TYR A 30 -23.95 36.58 -10.80
N TYR A 31 -24.22 35.37 -11.24
CA TYR A 31 -25.34 34.56 -10.72
C TYR A 31 -24.88 33.64 -9.63
N TYR A 32 -25.63 33.58 -8.56
CA TYR A 32 -25.46 32.57 -7.54
C TYR A 32 -25.63 31.19 -8.14
N LYS A 33 -24.66 30.30 -7.95
CA LYS A 33 -24.68 28.95 -8.53
C LYS A 33 -25.30 27.91 -7.60
N SER A 34 -24.77 27.75 -6.39
CA SER A 34 -25.27 26.84 -5.35
C SER A 34 -24.47 27.01 -4.06
N ILE A 35 -25.10 26.72 -2.92
CA ILE A 35 -24.36 26.47 -1.68
C ILE A 35 -24.09 24.98 -1.58
N GLN A 36 -22.86 24.64 -1.26
CA GLN A 36 -22.43 23.27 -1.04
C GLN A 36 -21.80 23.16 0.34
N THR A 37 -21.97 22.02 0.98
CA THR A 37 -21.21 21.71 2.17
C THR A 37 -19.72 21.63 1.82
N PHE A 38 -18.84 21.93 2.78
CA PHE A 38 -17.38 21.82 2.57
C PHE A 38 -16.98 20.40 2.13
N LYS A 39 -17.72 19.38 2.57
CA LYS A 39 -17.52 17.99 2.15
C LYS A 39 -17.85 17.78 0.68
N GLU A 40 -19.00 18.28 0.21
CA GLU A 40 -19.41 18.18 -1.20
C GLU A 40 -18.48 18.97 -2.12
N GLN A 41 -18.07 20.15 -1.69
CA GLN A 41 -17.10 20.96 -2.43
C GLN A 41 -15.75 20.23 -2.59
N ARG A 42 -15.25 19.59 -1.53
CA ARG A 42 -14.02 18.77 -1.60
C ARG A 42 -14.19 17.59 -2.56
N ILE A 43 -15.32 16.90 -2.53
CA ILE A 43 -15.62 15.80 -3.45
C ILE A 43 -15.66 16.30 -4.89
N GLY A 44 -16.37 17.41 -5.15
CA GLY A 44 -16.45 18.01 -6.47
C GLY A 44 -15.08 18.44 -7.04
N TYR A 45 -14.20 19.02 -6.22
CA TYR A 45 -12.83 19.33 -6.62
C TYR A 45 -12.00 18.06 -6.88
N ALA A 46 -12.18 17.01 -6.08
CA ALA A 46 -11.50 15.74 -6.29
C ALA A 46 -11.95 15.05 -7.59
N GLU A 47 -13.23 15.14 -7.93
CA GLU A 47 -13.78 14.62 -9.17
C GLU A 47 -13.29 15.43 -10.39
N ALA A 48 -13.40 16.76 -10.33
CA ALA A 48 -12.95 17.66 -11.39
C ALA A 48 -11.43 17.56 -11.64
N GLY A 49 -10.65 17.38 -10.57
CA GLY A 49 -9.20 17.18 -10.64
C GLY A 49 -8.77 15.78 -11.07
N GLY A 50 -9.70 14.85 -11.34
CA GLY A 50 -9.38 13.49 -11.75
C GLY A 50 -8.67 12.63 -10.68
N ILE A 51 -8.73 13.04 -9.41
CA ILE A 51 -8.05 12.36 -8.29
C ILE A 51 -8.47 10.90 -8.20
N TYR A 52 -9.74 10.58 -8.43
CA TYR A 52 -10.23 9.20 -8.41
C TYR A 52 -9.60 8.34 -9.51
N ASN A 53 -9.34 8.90 -10.69
CA ASN A 53 -8.67 8.19 -11.77
C ASN A 53 -7.20 7.92 -11.43
N VAL A 54 -6.53 8.88 -10.80
CA VAL A 54 -5.15 8.72 -10.31
C VAL A 54 -5.08 7.64 -9.22
N ILE A 55 -6.03 7.62 -8.28
CA ILE A 55 -6.10 6.59 -7.24
C ILE A 55 -6.35 5.21 -7.85
N ARG A 56 -7.29 5.08 -8.81
CA ARG A 56 -7.54 3.82 -9.52
C ARG A 56 -6.32 3.32 -10.26
N LEU A 57 -5.60 4.21 -10.95
CA LEU A 57 -4.35 3.88 -11.64
C LEU A 57 -3.28 3.38 -10.65
N LYS A 58 -3.07 4.10 -9.54
CA LYS A 58 -2.12 3.70 -8.49
C LYS A 58 -2.48 2.34 -7.89
N LEU A 59 -3.75 2.08 -7.62
CA LEU A 59 -4.22 0.78 -7.13
C LEU A 59 -4.00 -0.35 -8.15
N ALA A 60 -4.27 -0.11 -9.43
CA ALA A 60 -4.04 -1.08 -10.49
C ALA A 60 -2.54 -1.42 -10.60
N LEU A 61 -1.67 -0.42 -10.59
CA LEU A 61 -0.21 -0.61 -10.61
C LEU A 61 0.28 -1.37 -9.36
N ALA A 62 -0.22 -1.01 -8.19
CA ALA A 62 0.13 -1.71 -6.94
C ALA A 62 -0.31 -3.18 -6.97
N SER A 63 -1.53 -3.46 -7.43
CA SER A 63 -2.04 -4.82 -7.56
C SER A 63 -1.22 -5.64 -8.56
N PHE A 64 -0.85 -5.06 -9.69
CA PHE A 64 0.00 -5.70 -10.69
C PHE A 64 1.40 -6.00 -10.12
N THR A 65 1.99 -5.05 -9.41
CA THR A 65 3.30 -5.23 -8.77
C THR A 65 3.27 -6.35 -7.72
N LEU A 66 2.22 -6.42 -6.89
CA LEU A 66 2.05 -7.49 -5.91
C LEU A 66 1.92 -8.87 -6.61
N LEU A 67 1.20 -8.94 -7.73
CA LEU A 67 1.10 -10.15 -8.53
C LEU A 67 2.48 -10.58 -9.07
N CYS A 68 3.27 -9.64 -9.60
CA CYS A 68 4.62 -9.91 -10.09
C CYS A 68 5.53 -10.42 -8.97
N ILE A 69 5.48 -9.82 -7.77
CA ILE A 69 6.23 -10.27 -6.60
C ILE A 69 5.83 -11.70 -6.22
N PHE A 70 4.54 -11.99 -6.19
CA PHE A 70 4.03 -13.33 -5.90
C PHE A 70 4.55 -14.37 -6.89
N LEU A 71 4.40 -14.13 -8.19
CA LEU A 71 4.85 -15.04 -9.24
C LEU A 71 6.38 -15.20 -9.23
N GLY A 72 7.12 -14.11 -9.05
CA GLY A 72 8.58 -14.13 -8.91
C GLY A 72 9.04 -14.96 -7.71
N THR A 73 8.34 -14.84 -6.58
CA THR A 73 8.63 -15.62 -5.37
C THR A 73 8.36 -17.11 -5.62
N VAL A 74 7.21 -17.46 -6.20
CA VAL A 74 6.88 -18.85 -6.56
C VAL A 74 7.95 -19.44 -7.47
N GLY A 75 8.33 -18.72 -8.55
CA GLY A 75 9.34 -19.18 -9.51
C GLY A 75 10.72 -19.38 -8.86
N THR A 76 11.19 -18.41 -8.08
CA THR A 76 12.48 -18.48 -7.40
C THR A 76 12.54 -19.67 -6.43
N PHE A 77 11.52 -19.87 -5.61
CA PHE A 77 11.50 -20.99 -4.68
C PHE A 77 11.24 -22.32 -5.37
N TRP A 78 10.57 -22.33 -6.51
CA TRP A 78 10.46 -23.54 -7.33
C TRP A 78 11.83 -24.03 -7.80
N VAL A 79 12.64 -23.15 -8.38
CA VAL A 79 14.01 -23.47 -8.82
C VAL A 79 14.87 -23.91 -7.63
N ARG A 80 14.83 -23.17 -6.51
CA ARG A 80 15.59 -23.53 -5.28
C ARG A 80 15.19 -24.88 -4.71
N CYS A 81 13.89 -25.21 -4.68
CA CYS A 81 13.45 -26.50 -4.21
C CYS A 81 13.91 -27.64 -5.12
N ASN A 82 13.92 -27.39 -6.44
CA ASN A 82 14.37 -28.40 -7.40
C ASN A 82 15.88 -28.64 -7.28
N SER A 83 16.69 -27.56 -7.21
CA SER A 83 18.15 -27.69 -7.08
C SER A 83 18.60 -28.30 -5.75
N ARG A 84 17.80 -28.20 -4.68
CA ARG A 84 18.12 -28.76 -3.36
C ARG A 84 17.31 -30.03 -3.02
N ARG A 85 16.79 -30.72 -4.06
CA ARG A 85 15.93 -31.89 -3.88
C ARG A 85 16.66 -33.02 -3.16
N GLN A 86 17.93 -33.28 -3.51
CA GLN A 86 18.79 -34.28 -2.88
C GLN A 86 19.07 -33.96 -1.40
N GLU A 87 19.38 -32.70 -1.07
CA GLU A 87 19.58 -32.27 0.31
C GLU A 87 18.33 -32.50 1.17
N MET A 88 17.14 -32.23 0.61
CA MET A 88 15.87 -32.48 1.30
C MET A 88 15.61 -33.96 1.51
N GLY A 89 15.94 -34.81 0.53
CA GLY A 89 15.85 -36.27 0.65
C GLY A 89 16.80 -36.79 1.75
N LEU A 90 18.05 -36.28 1.78
CA LEU A 90 19.02 -36.63 2.79
C LEU A 90 18.58 -36.21 4.19
N MET A 91 18.06 -34.99 4.37
CA MET A 91 17.52 -34.53 5.66
C MET A 91 16.36 -35.40 6.15
N GLN A 92 15.47 -35.86 5.24
CA GLN A 92 14.40 -36.77 5.58
C GLN A 92 14.90 -38.16 6.01
N SER A 93 15.96 -38.66 5.35
CA SER A 93 16.59 -39.93 5.73
C SER A 93 17.21 -39.86 7.14
N PHE A 94 17.71 -38.72 7.56
CA PHE A 94 18.17 -38.47 8.93
C PHE A 94 17.05 -38.13 9.93
N GLY A 95 15.79 -38.30 9.54
CA GLY A 95 14.64 -38.14 10.45
C GLY A 95 14.09 -36.71 10.55
N ALA A 96 14.49 -35.80 9.66
CA ALA A 96 13.90 -34.46 9.62
C ALA A 96 12.42 -34.53 9.23
N THR A 97 11.56 -33.90 10.03
CA THR A 97 10.14 -33.83 9.73
C THR A 97 9.87 -32.86 8.58
N ARG A 98 8.82 -33.13 7.81
CA ARG A 98 8.37 -32.23 6.72
C ARG A 98 8.16 -30.79 7.21
N LYS A 99 7.66 -30.63 8.44
CA LYS A 99 7.46 -29.30 9.06
C LYS A 99 8.77 -28.54 9.25
N ASN A 100 9.84 -29.24 9.66
CA ASN A 100 11.16 -28.62 9.88
C ASN A 100 11.76 -28.10 8.56
N ILE A 101 11.59 -28.85 7.47
CA ILE A 101 12.06 -28.43 6.14
C ILE A 101 11.26 -27.20 5.68
N ILE A 102 9.93 -27.22 5.77
CA ILE A 102 9.08 -26.07 5.42
C ILE A 102 9.47 -24.82 6.23
N ARG A 103 9.67 -24.99 7.54
CA ARG A 103 10.08 -23.89 8.42
C ARG A 103 11.40 -23.26 7.98
N ARG A 104 12.37 -24.07 7.57
CA ARG A 104 13.68 -23.60 7.08
C ARG A 104 13.52 -22.70 5.85
N PHE A 105 12.74 -23.13 4.84
CA PHE A 105 12.45 -22.32 3.66
C PHE A 105 11.66 -21.05 3.98
N PHE A 106 10.75 -21.11 4.94
CA PHE A 106 10.02 -19.91 5.40
C PHE A 106 10.94 -18.90 6.07
N MET A 107 11.88 -19.34 6.88
CA MET A 107 12.87 -18.45 7.48
C MET A 107 13.77 -17.84 6.42
N GLU A 108 14.19 -18.61 5.41
CA GLU A 108 14.96 -18.09 4.28
C GLU A 108 14.19 -17.05 3.48
N ALA A 109 12.91 -17.29 3.18
CA ALA A 109 12.04 -16.33 2.51
C ALA A 109 11.85 -15.06 3.34
N ALA A 110 11.58 -15.21 4.63
CA ALA A 110 11.40 -14.08 5.53
C ALA A 110 12.67 -13.21 5.64
N LEU A 111 13.85 -13.82 5.73
CA LEU A 111 15.12 -13.09 5.75
C LEU A 111 15.34 -12.31 4.45
N LEU A 112 15.10 -12.92 3.29
CA LEU A 112 15.26 -12.25 1.99
C LEU A 112 14.33 -11.05 1.85
N VAL A 113 13.04 -11.23 2.21
CA VAL A 113 12.05 -10.13 2.17
C VAL A 113 12.43 -9.03 3.14
N SER A 114 12.86 -9.37 4.36
CA SER A 114 13.26 -8.37 5.36
C SER A 114 14.48 -7.58 4.90
N ALA A 115 15.49 -8.23 4.35
CA ALA A 115 16.69 -7.56 3.82
C ALA A 115 16.33 -6.61 2.67
N ALA A 116 15.54 -7.08 1.71
CA ALA A 116 15.08 -6.25 0.59
C ALA A 116 14.21 -5.06 1.07
N PHE A 117 13.34 -5.30 2.06
CA PHE A 117 12.47 -4.27 2.62
C PHE A 117 13.27 -3.17 3.33
N ILE A 118 14.31 -3.51 4.10
CA ILE A 118 15.17 -2.51 4.77
C ILE A 118 15.84 -1.59 3.74
N VAL A 119 16.39 -2.14 2.67
CA VAL A 119 17.00 -1.34 1.60
C VAL A 119 15.95 -0.44 0.93
N SER A 120 14.77 -1.00 0.61
CA SER A 120 13.67 -0.24 0.03
C SER A 120 13.15 0.86 0.95
N LEU A 121 13.10 0.62 2.26
CA LEU A 121 12.65 1.58 3.25
C LEU A 121 13.57 2.81 3.31
N ILE A 122 14.89 2.61 3.24
CA ILE A 122 15.88 3.70 3.21
C ILE A 122 15.66 4.57 1.96
N ILE A 123 15.52 3.95 0.80
CA ILE A 123 15.29 4.65 -0.48
C ILE A 123 13.95 5.41 -0.44
N LEU A 124 12.88 4.74 0.02
CA LEU A 124 11.55 5.33 0.10
C LEU A 124 11.50 6.51 1.07
N PHE A 125 12.18 6.40 2.22
CA PHE A 125 12.26 7.48 3.19
C PHE A 125 12.97 8.71 2.61
N HIS A 126 14.09 8.49 1.92
CA HIS A 126 14.81 9.56 1.24
C HIS A 126 13.97 10.23 0.14
N TYR A 127 13.28 9.43 -0.67
CA TYR A 127 12.37 9.93 -1.70
C TYR A 127 11.21 10.75 -1.11
N ALA A 128 10.59 10.27 -0.02
CA ALA A 128 9.49 10.96 0.63
C ALA A 128 9.89 12.35 1.16
N ILE A 129 11.10 12.48 1.70
CA ILE A 129 11.65 13.78 2.13
C ILE A 129 11.89 14.70 0.93
N MET A 130 12.45 14.17 -0.16
CA MET A 130 12.74 14.96 -1.37
C MET A 130 11.47 15.46 -2.05
N GLU A 131 10.46 14.60 -2.20
CA GLU A 131 9.21 14.97 -2.87
C GLU A 131 8.47 16.09 -2.12
N GLU A 132 8.52 16.10 -0.81
CA GLU A 132 7.91 17.17 -0.01
C GLU A 132 8.65 18.50 -0.15
N ASN A 133 9.98 18.47 -0.24
CA ASN A 133 10.79 19.67 -0.45
C ASN A 133 10.69 20.22 -1.89
N MET A 134 10.24 19.42 -2.85
CA MET A 134 10.06 19.80 -4.26
C MET A 134 8.60 20.07 -4.64
N SER A 135 7.64 19.99 -3.68
CA SER A 135 6.24 20.19 -4.03
C SER A 135 5.96 21.63 -4.47
N PRO A 136 5.22 21.84 -5.60
CA PRO A 136 4.90 23.19 -6.11
C PRO A 136 4.11 24.08 -5.13
N ILE A 137 3.54 23.48 -4.10
CA ILE A 137 2.83 24.16 -3.02
C ILE A 137 3.80 25.03 -2.21
N GLU A 138 5.07 24.68 -2.12
CA GLU A 138 6.13 25.49 -1.51
C GLU A 138 6.41 26.77 -2.26
N ALA A 139 6.42 26.70 -3.59
CA ALA A 139 6.59 27.88 -4.43
C ALA A 139 5.45 28.92 -4.28
N ALA A 140 4.30 28.52 -3.75
CA ALA A 140 3.15 29.39 -3.48
C ALA A 140 3.15 30.03 -2.09
N GLY A 141 4.17 29.83 -1.26
CA GLY A 141 4.33 30.48 0.06
C GLY A 141 3.47 29.93 1.19
N TYR A 142 2.79 28.79 0.97
CA TYR A 142 1.90 28.15 1.96
C TYR A 142 2.62 27.18 2.92
N THR A 143 3.94 27.04 2.84
CA THR A 143 4.68 25.92 3.41
C THR A 143 5.49 26.21 4.66
N LYS A 144 5.49 27.44 5.18
CA LYS A 144 6.18 27.70 6.46
C LYS A 144 5.65 26.86 7.63
N PHE A 145 4.48 26.23 7.49
CA PHE A 145 3.87 25.38 8.50
C PHE A 145 4.07 23.89 8.28
N ALA A 146 4.43 23.45 7.06
CA ALA A 146 4.54 22.03 6.72
C ALA A 146 5.86 21.39 7.19
N THR A 147 6.96 22.15 7.15
CA THR A 147 8.30 21.64 7.47
C THR A 147 8.55 21.33 8.95
N ILE A 148 7.88 22.05 9.86
CA ILE A 148 8.09 21.86 11.32
C ILE A 148 7.37 20.61 11.81
N ASN A 149 6.24 20.24 11.23
CA ASN A 149 5.39 19.14 11.70
C ASN A 149 5.61 17.83 10.97
N TRP A 150 6.45 17.79 9.89
CA TRP A 150 6.66 16.59 9.11
C TRP A 150 7.15 15.41 9.98
N PHE A 151 8.17 15.63 10.80
CA PHE A 151 8.70 14.59 11.69
C PHE A 151 7.73 14.19 12.81
N LEU A 152 6.89 15.09 13.28
CA LEU A 152 5.96 14.81 14.39
C LEU A 152 4.65 14.18 13.91
N GLU A 153 4.11 14.62 12.79
CA GLU A 153 2.78 14.19 12.31
C GLU A 153 2.86 13.13 11.21
N LYS A 154 3.81 13.22 10.28
CA LYS A 154 3.91 12.32 9.13
C LYS A 154 4.77 11.09 9.37
N THR A 155 5.78 11.18 10.26
CA THR A 155 6.62 10.02 10.59
C THR A 155 5.84 8.84 11.16
N PRO A 156 4.91 9.00 12.12
CA PRO A 156 4.14 7.86 12.61
C PRO A 156 3.21 7.29 11.53
N HIS A 157 2.65 8.12 10.65
CA HIS A 157 1.87 7.65 9.52
C HIS A 157 2.72 6.86 8.54
N PHE A 158 3.90 7.36 8.17
CA PHE A 158 4.87 6.67 7.32
C PHE A 158 5.28 5.32 7.91
N ALA A 159 5.60 5.27 9.21
CA ALA A 159 5.97 4.05 9.91
C ALA A 159 4.82 3.03 9.92
N MET A 160 3.59 3.47 10.15
CA MET A 160 2.41 2.61 10.14
C MET A 160 2.16 2.01 8.75
N VAL A 161 2.19 2.83 7.70
CA VAL A 161 2.00 2.37 6.32
C VAL A 161 3.12 1.42 5.91
N SER A 162 4.37 1.73 6.25
CA SER A 162 5.52 0.88 5.98
C SER A 162 5.41 -0.47 6.68
N LEU A 163 4.95 -0.51 7.94
CA LEU A 163 4.72 -1.74 8.67
C LEU A 163 3.64 -2.61 8.02
N ILE A 164 2.50 -2.01 7.65
CA ILE A 164 1.41 -2.72 6.96
C ILE A 164 1.91 -3.29 5.63
N THR A 165 2.67 -2.51 4.87
CA THR A 165 3.26 -2.94 3.59
C THR A 165 4.23 -4.10 3.80
N TYR A 166 5.09 -4.02 4.81
CA TYR A 166 6.01 -5.11 5.16
C TYR A 166 5.27 -6.41 5.49
N LEU A 167 4.25 -6.34 6.32
CA LEU A 167 3.45 -7.52 6.70
C LEU A 167 2.73 -8.12 5.48
N ALA A 168 2.20 -7.29 4.59
CA ALA A 168 1.58 -7.74 3.35
C ALA A 168 2.59 -8.44 2.42
N LEU A 169 3.77 -7.85 2.22
CA LEU A 169 4.84 -8.46 1.41
C LEU A 169 5.34 -9.77 2.01
N LEU A 170 5.52 -9.81 3.33
CA LEU A 170 5.92 -11.01 4.04
C LEU A 170 4.89 -12.13 3.84
N LEU A 171 3.61 -11.81 4.00
CA LEU A 171 2.51 -12.77 3.80
C LEU A 171 2.49 -13.33 2.38
N ILE A 172 2.61 -12.45 1.37
CA ILE A 172 2.66 -12.83 -0.05
C ILE A 172 3.85 -13.75 -0.33
N ALA A 173 5.03 -13.42 0.21
CA ALA A 173 6.23 -14.22 0.03
C ALA A 173 6.10 -15.60 0.70
N LEU A 174 5.54 -15.67 1.92
CA LEU A 174 5.31 -16.93 2.61
C LEU A 174 4.31 -17.82 1.87
N VAL A 175 3.19 -17.23 1.38
CA VAL A 175 2.21 -17.97 0.59
C VAL A 175 2.82 -18.45 -0.74
N GLY A 176 3.58 -17.60 -1.43
CA GLY A 176 4.29 -17.95 -2.66
C GLY A 176 5.32 -19.06 -2.46
N THR A 177 6.04 -19.07 -1.34
CA THR A 177 6.99 -20.10 -0.97
C THR A 177 6.31 -21.44 -0.60
N LEU A 178 5.13 -21.36 0.00
CA LEU A 178 4.40 -22.55 0.49
C LEU A 178 4.08 -23.53 -0.63
N ILE A 179 3.71 -23.04 -1.81
CA ILE A 179 3.29 -23.87 -2.95
C ILE A 179 4.43 -24.78 -3.42
N PRO A 180 5.63 -24.27 -3.81
CA PRO A 180 6.72 -25.10 -4.27
C PRO A 180 7.29 -26.00 -3.17
N VAL A 181 7.44 -25.48 -1.95
CA VAL A 181 8.02 -26.25 -0.84
C VAL A 181 7.13 -27.44 -0.45
N ARG A 182 5.81 -27.25 -0.37
CA ARG A 182 4.88 -28.36 -0.09
C ARG A 182 4.93 -29.46 -1.13
N ARG A 183 5.12 -29.11 -2.41
CA ARG A 183 5.27 -30.10 -3.49
C ARG A 183 6.60 -30.83 -3.39
N ALA A 184 7.70 -30.11 -3.15
CA ALA A 184 9.04 -30.68 -3.04
C ALA A 184 9.17 -31.68 -1.89
N VAL A 185 8.60 -31.36 -0.72
CA VAL A 185 8.67 -32.20 0.50
C VAL A 185 7.78 -33.46 0.43
N LYS A 186 6.83 -33.53 -0.53
CA LYS A 186 6.01 -34.73 -0.75
C LYS A 186 6.71 -35.84 -1.52
N VAL A 187 7.82 -35.55 -2.20
CA VAL A 187 8.59 -36.54 -2.95
C VAL A 187 9.24 -37.50 -1.94
N LEU A 188 9.14 -38.79 -2.23
CA LEU A 188 9.72 -39.85 -1.40
C LEU A 188 11.26 -39.75 -1.41
N PRO A 189 11.95 -39.97 -0.27
CA PRO A 189 13.40 -39.93 -0.22
C PRO A 189 14.08 -40.84 -1.24
N ALA A 190 13.50 -42.02 -1.50
CA ALA A 190 13.99 -43.00 -2.47
C ALA A 190 13.99 -42.43 -3.92
N ASP A 191 12.96 -41.67 -4.30
CA ASP A 191 12.88 -41.06 -5.64
C ASP A 191 13.84 -39.87 -5.79
N ALA A 192 14.08 -39.14 -4.68
CA ALA A 192 15.02 -38.02 -4.67
C ALA A 192 16.48 -38.41 -4.83
N LEU A 193 16.83 -39.65 -4.47
CA LEU A 193 18.18 -40.23 -4.59
C LEU A 193 18.38 -41.02 -5.89
N ARG A 194 17.30 -41.31 -6.63
CA ARG A 194 17.35 -42.12 -7.85
C ARG A 194 17.43 -41.29 -9.13
N ASP A 195 17.20 -39.97 -9.07
CA ASP A 195 17.32 -39.05 -10.22
C ASP A 195 18.81 -38.73 -10.51
N GLU A 196 19.65 -39.79 -10.78
CA GLU A 196 20.95 -39.71 -11.45
C GLU A 196 20.82 -40.17 -12.92
#